data_cf29c543a1cf88a081bf8fe561ae77c1
#
_entry.id   cf29c543a1cf88a081bf8fe561ae77c1
#
_cell.length_a   1.000
_cell.length_b   1.000
_cell.length_c   1.000
_cell.angle_alpha   90.00
_cell.angle_beta   90.00
_cell.angle_gamma   90.00
#
_symmetry.space_group_name_H-M   'P 1'
#
loop_
_entity.id
_entity.type
_entity.pdbx_description
1 polymer ?
#
loop_
_entity_poly.entity_id
_entity_poly.type
_entity_poly.pdbx_seq_one_letter_code
_entity_poly.pdbx_strand_id
1 'polypeptide(L)'
;MTARIMDGQALAADLLEMTGGRAAQFVAEHGRMPCLATVLVGDDPASHTYVRMKANRCRAAGIDSRRLELDASTTTQELVEVLTGLSVDAEVDGILPQHPVPAHIDERAAFEAIAPGKDVDGVTRSSFASMAFGEPGFQSCTPGGIMRLLDAYDVALRGQRAVVVGRSPILGKPVGMLLLARDPTVTFCHSHTCDLPARVAEADILIAAVGRPELIQGVWIKPGATVIDAGYNPGNVGDVEFTAAAERAALITPIPGGVGPMTIAVLLAQTVDAAETSRHPT
;
A
#
# COMPACT_ATOMS: atom_id res chain seq x y z
N MET A 1 6.04 29.02 7.86
CA MET A 1 7.15 28.04 8.03
C MET A 1 6.90 26.96 6.98
N THR A 2 7.90 26.58 6.22
CA THR A 2 7.73 25.50 5.22
C THR A 2 7.67 24.15 5.93
N ALA A 3 6.75 23.27 5.51
CA ALA A 3 6.61 21.94 6.10
C ALA A 3 7.92 21.12 6.02
N ARG A 4 8.19 20.29 7.04
CA ARG A 4 9.22 19.27 6.95
C ARG A 4 8.73 18.16 5.99
N ILE A 5 9.56 17.80 5.04
CA ILE A 5 9.26 16.76 4.05
C ILE A 5 9.42 15.38 4.70
N MET A 6 8.42 14.51 4.50
CA MET A 6 8.46 13.12 4.92
C MET A 6 9.06 12.27 3.80
N ASP A 7 10.37 11.99 3.91
CA ASP A 7 11.13 11.23 2.90
C ASP A 7 10.82 9.73 2.99
N GLY A 8 9.86 9.29 2.20
CA GLY A 8 9.50 7.88 2.12
C GLY A 8 10.51 7.05 1.32
N GLN A 9 11.33 7.69 0.49
CA GLN A 9 12.37 6.97 -0.27
C GLN A 9 13.50 6.51 0.66
N ALA A 10 13.94 7.37 1.57
CA ALA A 10 14.96 7.01 2.56
C ALA A 10 14.44 5.90 3.48
N LEU A 11 13.24 6.06 4.04
CA LEU A 11 12.64 5.06 4.92
C LEU A 11 12.40 3.71 4.21
N ALA A 12 12.01 3.73 2.95
CA ALA A 12 11.86 2.52 2.14
C ALA A 12 13.19 1.82 1.89
N ALA A 13 14.28 2.58 1.73
CA ALA A 13 15.63 2.00 1.57
C ALA A 13 16.06 1.25 2.84
N ASP A 14 15.86 1.84 4.01
CA ASP A 14 16.16 1.20 5.30
C ASP A 14 15.34 -0.08 5.49
N LEU A 15 14.04 -0.04 5.19
CA LEU A 15 13.17 -1.22 5.28
C LEU A 15 13.60 -2.32 4.31
N LEU A 16 14.02 -1.96 3.09
CA LEU A 16 14.50 -2.92 2.09
C LEU A 16 15.84 -3.55 2.50
N GLU A 17 16.74 -2.80 3.12
CA GLU A 17 18.00 -3.32 3.64
C GLU A 17 17.75 -4.36 4.74
N MET A 18 16.88 -4.04 5.72
CA MET A 18 16.48 -5.00 6.75
C MET A 18 15.81 -6.24 6.16
N THR A 19 14.93 -6.05 5.16
CA THR A 19 14.25 -7.14 4.47
C THR A 19 15.25 -8.06 3.75
N GLY A 20 16.26 -7.48 3.10
CA GLY A 20 17.32 -8.23 2.43
C GLY A 20 18.14 -9.08 3.40
N GLY A 21 18.45 -8.54 4.59
CA GLY A 21 19.12 -9.30 5.65
C GLY A 21 18.30 -10.52 6.10
N ARG A 22 16.99 -10.34 6.31
CA ARG A 22 16.06 -11.44 6.66
C ARG A 22 15.93 -12.47 5.53
N ALA A 23 15.81 -12.02 4.29
CA ALA A 23 15.77 -12.93 3.13
C ALA A 23 17.05 -13.78 3.02
N ALA A 24 18.22 -13.19 3.27
CA ALA A 24 19.48 -13.92 3.27
C ALA A 24 19.55 -14.96 4.40
N GLN A 25 19.04 -14.64 5.58
CA GLN A 25 18.92 -15.60 6.69
C GLN A 25 17.97 -16.74 6.31
N PHE A 26 16.81 -16.45 5.73
CA PHE A 26 15.86 -17.45 5.27
C PHE A 26 16.51 -18.40 4.24
N VAL A 27 17.31 -17.87 3.30
CA VAL A 27 18.05 -18.69 2.32
C VAL A 27 19.03 -19.63 3.03
N ALA A 28 19.75 -19.13 4.03
CA ALA A 28 20.72 -19.95 4.79
C ALA A 28 20.04 -21.11 5.56
N GLU A 29 18.83 -20.88 6.08
CA GLU A 29 18.08 -21.86 6.86
C GLU A 29 17.31 -22.87 6.00
N HIS A 30 16.78 -22.43 4.84
CA HIS A 30 15.83 -23.21 4.04
C HIS A 30 16.33 -23.60 2.64
N GLY A 31 17.49 -23.09 2.20
CA GLY A 31 18.09 -23.43 0.91
C GLY A 31 17.38 -22.88 -0.34
N ARG A 32 16.38 -21.99 -0.15
CA ARG A 32 15.65 -21.30 -1.23
C ARG A 32 15.40 -19.85 -0.88
N MET A 33 15.16 -19.01 -1.89
CA MET A 33 14.73 -17.62 -1.66
C MET A 33 13.23 -17.55 -1.31
N PRO A 34 12.79 -16.57 -0.50
CA PRO A 34 11.38 -16.17 -0.47
C PRO A 34 10.90 -15.85 -1.89
N CYS A 35 9.66 -16.22 -2.25
CA CYS A 35 9.15 -16.07 -3.62
C CYS A 35 7.88 -15.24 -3.67
N LEU A 36 7.92 -14.14 -4.44
CA LEU A 36 6.74 -13.32 -4.78
C LEU A 36 6.27 -13.66 -6.19
N ALA A 37 5.06 -14.20 -6.33
CA ALA A 37 4.40 -14.39 -7.60
C ALA A 37 3.59 -13.13 -7.97
N THR A 38 3.93 -12.51 -9.10
CA THR A 38 3.19 -11.36 -9.64
C THR A 38 2.42 -11.80 -10.87
N VAL A 39 1.11 -11.57 -10.87
CA VAL A 39 0.20 -11.90 -11.97
C VAL A 39 -0.25 -10.61 -12.66
N LEU A 40 0.04 -10.49 -13.94
CA LEU A 40 -0.37 -9.37 -14.79
C LEU A 40 -1.36 -9.87 -15.83
N VAL A 41 -2.46 -9.17 -16.04
CA VAL A 41 -3.44 -9.46 -17.10
C VAL A 41 -3.47 -8.32 -18.10
N GLY A 42 -3.23 -8.63 -19.37
CA GLY A 42 -3.23 -7.66 -20.48
C GLY A 42 -1.90 -6.95 -20.67
N ASP A 43 -1.87 -6.00 -21.60
CA ASP A 43 -0.66 -5.40 -22.19
C ASP A 43 -0.52 -3.90 -21.82
N ASP A 44 -1.11 -3.43 -20.71
CA ASP A 44 -0.97 -2.02 -20.32
C ASP A 44 0.49 -1.66 -20.04
N PRO A 45 1.09 -0.70 -20.78
CA PRO A 45 2.52 -0.36 -20.65
C PRO A 45 2.90 0.16 -19.26
N ALA A 46 1.97 0.84 -18.56
CA ALA A 46 2.22 1.32 -17.21
C ALA A 46 2.34 0.13 -16.25
N SER A 47 1.44 -0.85 -16.34
CA SER A 47 1.47 -2.07 -15.53
C SER A 47 2.75 -2.87 -15.76
N HIS A 48 3.20 -3.04 -17.01
CA HIS A 48 4.48 -3.69 -17.32
C HIS A 48 5.68 -2.96 -16.68
N THR A 49 5.67 -1.63 -16.70
CA THR A 49 6.74 -0.83 -16.08
C THR A 49 6.79 -1.04 -14.56
N TYR A 50 5.62 -1.06 -13.91
CA TYR A 50 5.53 -1.32 -12.48
C TYR A 50 5.95 -2.74 -12.09
N VAL A 51 5.53 -3.75 -12.85
CA VAL A 51 5.93 -5.14 -12.61
C VAL A 51 7.44 -5.31 -12.76
N ARG A 52 8.05 -4.72 -13.80
CA ARG A 52 9.50 -4.76 -13.99
C ARG A 52 10.26 -4.06 -12.85
N MET A 53 9.76 -2.93 -12.38
CA MET A 53 10.35 -2.22 -11.24
C MET A 53 10.27 -3.06 -9.96
N LYS A 54 9.13 -3.70 -9.67
CA LYS A 54 8.95 -4.61 -8.54
C LYS A 54 9.91 -5.80 -8.62
N ALA A 55 10.03 -6.44 -9.79
CA ALA A 55 10.96 -7.57 -9.99
C ALA A 55 12.43 -7.17 -9.74
N ASN A 56 12.85 -5.97 -10.16
CA ASN A 56 14.18 -5.47 -9.87
C ASN A 56 14.40 -5.24 -8.36
N ARG A 57 13.39 -4.75 -7.65
CA ARG A 57 13.43 -4.58 -6.19
C ARG A 57 13.45 -5.92 -5.46
N CYS A 58 12.67 -6.91 -5.90
CA CYS A 58 12.74 -8.28 -5.38
C CYS A 58 14.15 -8.82 -5.48
N ARG A 59 14.76 -8.77 -6.66
CA ARG A 59 16.14 -9.26 -6.89
C ARG A 59 17.14 -8.57 -5.98
N ALA A 60 17.04 -7.24 -5.82
CA ALA A 60 17.94 -6.49 -4.96
C ALA A 60 17.78 -6.86 -3.47
N ALA A 61 16.59 -7.31 -3.05
CA ALA A 61 16.30 -7.77 -1.69
C ALA A 61 16.51 -9.28 -1.48
N GLY A 62 17.04 -10.03 -2.47
CA GLY A 62 17.23 -11.49 -2.36
C GLY A 62 15.90 -12.27 -2.35
N ILE A 63 14.87 -11.75 -2.98
CA ILE A 63 13.55 -12.38 -3.11
C ILE A 63 13.40 -12.85 -4.57
N ASP A 64 13.00 -14.10 -4.77
CA ASP A 64 12.64 -14.60 -6.10
C ASP A 64 11.35 -13.94 -6.60
N SER A 65 11.30 -13.67 -7.90
CA SER A 65 10.17 -13.00 -8.54
C SER A 65 9.63 -13.84 -9.68
N ARG A 66 8.59 -14.62 -9.39
CA ARG A 66 7.85 -15.38 -10.41
C ARG A 66 6.84 -14.45 -11.09
N ARG A 67 7.00 -14.23 -12.38
CA ARG A 67 6.11 -13.38 -13.16
C ARG A 67 5.23 -14.22 -14.07
N LEU A 68 3.92 -14.01 -13.98
CA LEU A 68 2.91 -14.62 -14.84
C LEU A 68 2.22 -13.51 -15.62
N GLU A 69 2.27 -13.61 -16.95
CA GLU A 69 1.57 -12.70 -17.86
C GLU A 69 0.44 -13.46 -18.52
N LEU A 70 -0.76 -12.96 -18.36
CA LEU A 70 -1.98 -13.53 -18.89
C LEU A 70 -2.51 -12.62 -20.01
N ASP A 71 -3.12 -13.24 -21.03
CA ASP A 71 -3.70 -12.52 -22.16
C ASP A 71 -4.80 -11.54 -21.70
N ALA A 72 -4.97 -10.45 -22.46
CA ALA A 72 -6.00 -9.45 -22.17
C ALA A 72 -7.43 -10.03 -22.25
N SER A 73 -7.64 -11.14 -22.93
CA SER A 73 -8.91 -11.87 -23.01
C SER A 73 -9.17 -12.82 -21.84
N THR A 74 -8.20 -12.98 -20.92
CA THR A 74 -8.33 -13.85 -19.75
C THR A 74 -9.63 -13.55 -19.00
N THR A 75 -10.40 -14.58 -18.72
CA THR A 75 -11.66 -14.49 -17.99
C THR A 75 -11.42 -14.42 -16.48
N THR A 76 -12.44 -13.99 -15.73
CA THR A 76 -12.41 -14.04 -14.26
C THR A 76 -12.10 -15.45 -13.74
N GLN A 77 -12.71 -16.48 -14.34
CA GLN A 77 -12.53 -17.86 -13.91
C GLN A 77 -11.09 -18.33 -14.12
N GLU A 78 -10.48 -18.06 -15.25
CA GLU A 78 -9.08 -18.43 -15.54
C GLU A 78 -8.11 -17.73 -14.57
N LEU A 79 -8.34 -16.44 -14.28
CA LEU A 79 -7.53 -15.71 -13.30
C LEU A 79 -7.68 -16.31 -11.88
N VAL A 80 -8.91 -16.66 -11.47
CA VAL A 80 -9.18 -17.34 -10.18
C VAL A 80 -8.45 -18.68 -10.11
N GLU A 81 -8.46 -19.48 -11.19
CA GLU A 81 -7.74 -20.76 -11.25
C GLU A 81 -6.23 -20.58 -11.09
N VAL A 82 -5.65 -19.58 -11.77
CA VAL A 82 -4.22 -19.24 -11.64
C VAL A 82 -3.87 -18.84 -10.20
N LEU A 83 -4.66 -17.94 -9.59
CA LEU A 83 -4.42 -17.47 -8.21
C LEU A 83 -4.62 -18.58 -7.18
N THR A 84 -5.60 -19.46 -7.40
CA THR A 84 -5.81 -20.65 -6.56
C THR A 84 -4.63 -21.62 -6.67
N GLY A 85 -4.11 -21.84 -7.88
CA GLY A 85 -2.92 -22.67 -8.12
C GLY A 85 -1.69 -22.14 -7.40
N LEU A 86 -1.45 -20.82 -7.45
CA LEU A 86 -0.36 -20.16 -6.72
C LEU A 86 -0.58 -20.24 -5.20
N SER A 87 -1.82 -20.20 -4.74
CA SER A 87 -2.16 -20.27 -3.32
C SER A 87 -1.80 -21.61 -2.68
N VAL A 88 -1.83 -22.70 -3.44
CA VAL A 88 -1.42 -24.03 -2.97
C VAL A 88 0.01 -24.43 -3.33
N ASP A 89 0.72 -23.64 -4.15
CA ASP A 89 2.11 -23.90 -4.53
C ASP A 89 3.05 -23.60 -3.35
N ALA A 90 3.72 -24.61 -2.83
CA ALA A 90 4.64 -24.51 -1.69
C ALA A 90 5.91 -23.67 -1.96
N GLU A 91 6.22 -23.40 -3.22
CA GLU A 91 7.37 -22.56 -3.62
C GLU A 91 7.00 -21.09 -3.75
N VAL A 92 5.74 -20.71 -3.57
CA VAL A 92 5.24 -19.33 -3.59
C VAL A 92 4.91 -18.90 -2.18
N ASP A 93 5.49 -17.82 -1.71
CA ASP A 93 5.23 -17.27 -0.37
C ASP A 93 4.27 -16.08 -0.39
N GLY A 94 4.33 -15.26 -1.44
CA GLY A 94 3.44 -14.12 -1.61
C GLY A 94 2.84 -14.07 -3.01
N ILE A 95 1.61 -13.56 -3.12
CA ILE A 95 0.89 -13.41 -4.39
C ILE A 95 0.47 -11.96 -4.56
N LEU A 96 0.79 -11.38 -5.72
CA LEU A 96 0.42 -10.03 -6.10
C LEU A 96 -0.30 -10.04 -7.46
N PRO A 97 -1.63 -10.01 -7.51
CA PRO A 97 -2.31 -9.65 -8.74
C PRO A 97 -2.11 -8.16 -9.00
N GLN A 98 -1.49 -7.84 -10.15
CA GLN A 98 -1.27 -6.45 -10.53
C GLN A 98 -2.59 -5.81 -10.92
N HIS A 99 -3.04 -4.86 -10.13
CA HIS A 99 -4.26 -4.11 -10.40
C HIS A 99 -3.97 -2.69 -10.94
N PRO A 100 -4.94 -2.07 -11.64
CA PRO A 100 -6.25 -2.62 -11.96
C PRO A 100 -6.18 -3.73 -13.02
N VAL A 101 -7.10 -4.69 -12.93
CA VAL A 101 -7.30 -5.70 -13.98
C VAL A 101 -8.22 -5.16 -15.09
N PRO A 102 -8.28 -5.78 -16.29
CA PRO A 102 -9.24 -5.42 -17.32
C PRO A 102 -10.69 -5.39 -16.82
N ALA A 103 -11.50 -4.43 -17.30
CA ALA A 103 -12.83 -4.12 -16.75
C ALA A 103 -13.87 -5.29 -16.84
N HIS A 104 -13.62 -6.31 -17.67
CA HIS A 104 -14.48 -7.49 -17.77
C HIS A 104 -14.19 -8.54 -16.69
N ILE A 105 -13.11 -8.38 -15.93
CA ILE A 105 -12.74 -9.28 -14.82
C ILE A 105 -13.36 -8.79 -13.53
N ASP A 106 -13.96 -9.69 -12.76
CA ASP A 106 -14.33 -9.43 -11.38
C ASP A 106 -13.07 -9.46 -10.50
N GLU A 107 -12.46 -8.30 -10.32
CA GLU A 107 -11.25 -8.11 -9.50
C GLU A 107 -11.45 -8.62 -8.07
N ARG A 108 -12.65 -8.46 -7.50
CA ARG A 108 -12.93 -8.91 -6.14
C ARG A 108 -12.95 -10.44 -6.05
N ALA A 109 -13.57 -11.11 -7.00
CA ALA A 109 -13.55 -12.57 -7.06
C ALA A 109 -12.12 -13.10 -7.21
N ALA A 110 -11.29 -12.45 -8.04
CA ALA A 110 -9.89 -12.81 -8.21
C ALA A 110 -9.10 -12.66 -6.90
N PHE A 111 -9.24 -11.54 -6.19
CA PHE A 111 -8.53 -11.33 -4.91
C PHE A 111 -8.90 -12.37 -3.86
N GLU A 112 -10.18 -12.75 -3.76
CA GLU A 112 -10.63 -13.76 -2.77
C GLU A 112 -10.12 -15.19 -3.05
N ALA A 113 -9.52 -15.44 -4.21
CA ALA A 113 -8.85 -16.72 -4.51
C ALA A 113 -7.45 -16.84 -3.88
N ILE A 114 -6.92 -15.75 -3.33
CA ILE A 114 -5.61 -15.72 -2.68
C ILE A 114 -5.76 -16.28 -1.25
N ALA A 115 -4.94 -17.27 -0.92
CA ALA A 115 -4.88 -17.77 0.46
C ALA A 115 -4.42 -16.66 1.44
N PRO A 116 -5.06 -16.49 2.61
CA PRO A 116 -4.75 -15.42 3.56
C PRO A 116 -3.26 -15.35 3.94
N GLY A 117 -2.59 -16.50 4.08
CA GLY A 117 -1.16 -16.56 4.38
C GLY A 117 -0.24 -16.12 3.24
N LYS A 118 -0.78 -15.85 2.04
CA LYS A 118 -0.03 -15.38 0.86
C LYS A 118 -0.55 -14.06 0.30
N ASP A 119 -1.55 -13.46 0.94
CA ASP A 119 -2.11 -12.15 0.58
C ASP A 119 -1.21 -11.01 1.07
N VAL A 120 0.02 -11.00 0.58
CA VAL A 120 1.06 -10.06 1.03
C VAL A 120 0.81 -8.61 0.59
N ASP A 121 -0.17 -8.36 -0.27
CA ASP A 121 -0.64 -7.00 -0.60
C ASP A 121 -1.85 -6.56 0.25
N GLY A 122 -2.41 -7.49 1.04
CA GLY A 122 -3.50 -7.21 1.98
C GLY A 122 -4.80 -6.76 1.31
N VAL A 123 -5.19 -7.41 0.21
CA VAL A 123 -6.33 -6.99 -0.63
C VAL A 123 -7.60 -7.83 -0.44
N THR A 124 -7.49 -8.99 0.24
CA THR A 124 -8.63 -9.88 0.51
C THR A 124 -9.54 -9.33 1.61
N ARG A 125 -10.77 -9.87 1.69
CA ARG A 125 -11.67 -9.59 2.84
C ARG A 125 -11.08 -10.05 4.15
N SER A 126 -10.38 -11.19 4.16
CA SER A 126 -9.72 -11.73 5.34
C SER A 126 -8.69 -10.73 5.89
N SER A 127 -7.78 -10.23 5.05
CA SER A 127 -6.79 -9.21 5.44
C SER A 127 -7.46 -7.92 5.92
N PHE A 128 -8.53 -7.47 5.24
CA PHE A 128 -9.27 -6.30 5.70
C PHE A 128 -9.95 -6.52 7.06
N ALA A 129 -10.53 -7.69 7.30
CA ALA A 129 -11.13 -8.03 8.57
C ALA A 129 -10.10 -8.03 9.70
N SER A 130 -8.93 -8.65 9.48
CA SER A 130 -7.83 -8.64 10.45
C SER A 130 -7.39 -7.21 10.79
N MET A 131 -7.22 -6.33 9.80
CA MET A 131 -6.93 -4.92 10.05
C MET A 131 -8.04 -4.21 10.85
N ALA A 132 -9.30 -4.49 10.54
CA ALA A 132 -10.44 -3.83 11.17
C ALA A 132 -10.66 -4.28 12.62
N PHE A 133 -10.34 -5.53 12.93
CA PHE A 133 -10.47 -6.11 14.29
C PHE A 133 -9.16 -6.03 15.11
N GLY A 134 -8.06 -5.59 14.51
CA GLY A 134 -6.75 -5.56 15.16
C GLY A 134 -6.17 -6.97 15.39
N GLU A 135 -6.53 -7.92 14.55
CA GLU A 135 -6.05 -9.30 14.58
C GLU A 135 -4.79 -9.48 13.73
N PRO A 136 -3.99 -10.55 13.97
CA PRO A 136 -2.84 -10.88 13.13
C PRO A 136 -3.25 -11.10 11.66
N GLY A 137 -2.46 -10.56 10.74
CA GLY A 137 -2.69 -10.68 9.29
C GLY A 137 -1.88 -9.65 8.50
N PHE A 138 -1.82 -9.81 7.18
CA PHE A 138 -1.13 -8.84 6.34
C PHE A 138 -1.94 -7.57 6.19
N GLN A 139 -1.26 -6.44 6.32
CA GLN A 139 -1.84 -5.12 6.08
C GLN A 139 -1.81 -4.80 4.58
N SER A 140 -2.80 -4.04 4.10
CA SER A 140 -2.69 -3.44 2.76
C SER A 140 -1.38 -2.64 2.67
N CYS A 141 -0.58 -2.87 1.64
CA CYS A 141 0.80 -2.37 1.57
C CYS A 141 0.91 -0.85 1.64
N THR A 142 0.08 -0.11 0.89
CA THR A 142 0.10 1.35 0.93
C THR A 142 -0.34 1.90 2.28
N PRO A 143 -1.45 1.46 2.88
CA PRO A 143 -1.83 1.79 4.26
C PRO A 143 -0.74 1.48 5.29
N GLY A 144 -0.14 0.28 5.22
CA GLY A 144 0.97 -0.10 6.09
C GLY A 144 2.20 0.80 5.93
N GLY A 145 2.49 1.23 4.71
CA GLY A 145 3.54 2.19 4.40
C GLY A 145 3.25 3.58 4.98
N ILE A 146 2.00 4.04 4.93
CA ILE A 146 1.55 5.30 5.55
C ILE A 146 1.74 5.25 7.06
N MET A 147 1.33 4.16 7.72
CA MET A 147 1.50 4.02 9.17
C MET A 147 2.98 4.06 9.57
N ARG A 148 3.86 3.40 8.81
CA ARG A 148 5.31 3.44 9.04
C ARG A 148 5.91 4.84 8.84
N LEU A 149 5.42 5.60 7.87
CA LEU A 149 5.79 7.01 7.68
C LEU A 149 5.39 7.84 8.91
N LEU A 150 4.16 7.71 9.38
CA LEU A 150 3.68 8.43 10.57
C LEU A 150 4.51 8.09 11.81
N ASP A 151 4.87 6.81 12.00
CA ASP A 151 5.71 6.37 13.11
C ASP A 151 7.14 6.92 13.01
N ALA A 152 7.77 6.86 11.83
CA ALA A 152 9.15 7.31 11.62
C ALA A 152 9.33 8.83 11.82
N TYR A 153 8.25 9.59 11.68
CA TYR A 153 8.24 11.04 11.92
C TYR A 153 7.62 11.42 13.28
N ASP A 154 7.44 10.44 14.17
CA ASP A 154 6.91 10.64 15.54
C ASP A 154 5.57 11.39 15.56
N VAL A 155 4.70 11.13 14.56
CA VAL A 155 3.38 11.78 14.50
C VAL A 155 2.49 11.26 15.61
N ALA A 156 2.10 12.14 16.52
CA ALA A 156 1.13 11.80 17.55
C ALA A 156 -0.22 11.47 16.92
N LEU A 157 -0.75 10.26 17.19
CA LEU A 157 -2.04 9.80 16.63
C LEU A 157 -3.15 9.91 17.67
N ARG A 158 -2.88 9.48 18.90
CA ARG A 158 -3.88 9.36 19.96
C ARG A 158 -4.58 10.71 20.25
N GLY A 159 -5.90 10.70 20.16
CA GLY A 159 -6.74 11.86 20.41
C GLY A 159 -6.76 12.90 19.30
N GLN A 160 -6.00 12.71 18.22
CA GLN A 160 -5.99 13.61 17.07
C GLN A 160 -7.21 13.38 16.15
N ARG A 161 -7.47 14.33 15.26
CA ARG A 161 -8.48 14.23 14.22
C ARG A 161 -7.80 13.80 12.92
N ALA A 162 -8.04 12.57 12.49
CA ALA A 162 -7.57 12.04 11.22
C ALA A 162 -8.69 12.12 10.18
N VAL A 163 -8.46 12.82 9.07
CA VAL A 163 -9.39 12.90 7.94
C VAL A 163 -8.81 12.12 6.78
N VAL A 164 -9.54 11.10 6.34
CA VAL A 164 -9.20 10.29 5.17
C VAL A 164 -10.11 10.70 4.01
N VAL A 165 -9.54 11.33 2.99
CA VAL A 165 -10.24 11.69 1.77
C VAL A 165 -10.02 10.58 0.75
N GLY A 166 -11.02 9.72 0.62
CA GLY A 166 -11.01 8.49 -0.18
C GLY A 166 -11.62 7.32 0.60
N ARG A 167 -12.23 6.38 -0.12
CA ARG A 167 -12.89 5.20 0.49
C ARG A 167 -12.71 3.93 -0.33
N SER A 168 -11.61 3.84 -1.09
CA SER A 168 -11.31 2.63 -1.83
C SER A 168 -11.11 1.43 -0.89
N PRO A 169 -11.43 0.21 -1.32
CA PRO A 169 -11.25 -0.98 -0.49
C PRO A 169 -9.80 -1.36 -0.22
N ILE A 170 -8.88 -0.86 -1.05
CA ILE A 170 -7.44 -1.20 -0.97
C ILE A 170 -6.57 -0.12 -0.32
N LEU A 171 -7.09 1.09 -0.11
CA LEU A 171 -6.31 2.19 0.47
C LEU A 171 -7.12 3.00 1.49
N GLY A 172 -8.18 3.72 1.06
CA GLY A 172 -8.88 4.65 1.95
C GLY A 172 -9.50 3.98 3.17
N LYS A 173 -10.26 2.88 2.99
CA LYS A 173 -10.84 2.14 4.11
C LYS A 173 -9.76 1.48 4.98
N PRO A 174 -8.78 0.73 4.43
CA PRO A 174 -7.73 0.12 5.24
C PRO A 174 -6.93 1.12 6.07
N VAL A 175 -6.48 2.24 5.49
CA VAL A 175 -5.70 3.21 6.27
C VAL A 175 -6.51 3.83 7.41
N GLY A 176 -7.82 4.04 7.19
CA GLY A 176 -8.69 4.54 8.26
C GLY A 176 -8.88 3.52 9.39
N MET A 177 -8.92 2.22 9.11
CA MET A 177 -8.95 1.18 10.15
C MET A 177 -7.63 1.10 10.91
N LEU A 178 -6.49 1.15 10.23
CA LEU A 178 -5.19 1.16 10.87
C LEU A 178 -4.98 2.41 11.74
N LEU A 179 -5.46 3.56 11.28
CA LEU A 179 -5.46 4.78 12.09
C LEU A 179 -6.34 4.60 13.34
N LEU A 180 -7.59 4.14 13.16
CA LEU A 180 -8.53 3.95 14.28
C LEU A 180 -7.96 3.06 15.38
N ALA A 181 -7.21 2.03 15.03
CA ALA A 181 -6.52 1.16 15.97
C ALA A 181 -5.41 1.86 16.80
N ARG A 182 -5.07 3.10 16.46
CA ARG A 182 -4.05 3.93 17.14
C ARG A 182 -4.68 5.14 17.87
N ASP A 183 -5.97 5.10 18.13
CA ASP A 183 -6.75 6.04 18.93
C ASP A 183 -6.98 7.48 18.38
N PRO A 184 -6.81 7.84 17.12
CA PRO A 184 -7.35 9.09 16.60
C PRO A 184 -8.86 8.97 16.36
N THR A 185 -9.55 10.12 16.29
CA THR A 185 -10.89 10.19 15.72
C THR A 185 -10.79 10.22 14.21
N VAL A 186 -11.32 9.19 13.52
CA VAL A 186 -11.23 9.07 12.07
C VAL A 186 -12.51 9.54 11.38
N THR A 187 -12.37 10.45 10.42
CA THR A 187 -13.46 10.89 9.55
C THR A 187 -13.16 10.49 8.11
N PHE A 188 -14.09 9.76 7.48
CA PHE A 188 -14.00 9.44 6.05
C PHE A 188 -14.73 10.46 5.21
N CYS A 189 -14.06 11.00 4.20
CA CYS A 189 -14.60 11.88 3.19
C CYS A 189 -14.58 11.22 1.81
N HIS A 190 -15.55 11.56 0.96
CA HIS A 190 -15.71 10.97 -0.37
C HIS A 190 -16.48 11.90 -1.29
N SER A 191 -16.75 11.51 -2.54
CA SER A 191 -17.42 12.32 -3.56
C SER A 191 -18.81 12.86 -3.19
N HIS A 192 -19.45 12.31 -2.15
CA HIS A 192 -20.75 12.76 -1.63
C HIS A 192 -20.63 13.51 -0.29
N THR A 193 -19.41 13.81 0.16
CA THR A 193 -19.21 14.58 1.40
C THR A 193 -19.60 16.03 1.16
N CYS A 194 -20.51 16.53 1.98
CA CYS A 194 -20.84 17.95 1.99
C CYS A 194 -19.71 18.74 2.65
N ASP A 195 -19.38 19.89 2.06
CA ASP A 195 -18.38 20.82 2.57
C ASP A 195 -17.02 20.16 2.87
N LEU A 196 -16.43 19.52 1.87
CA LEU A 196 -15.11 18.89 1.97
C LEU A 196 -14.03 19.84 2.51
N PRO A 197 -13.98 21.13 2.10
CA PRO A 197 -13.02 22.09 2.65
C PRO A 197 -13.07 22.20 4.19
N ALA A 198 -14.27 22.27 4.77
CA ALA A 198 -14.41 22.35 6.22
C ALA A 198 -13.95 21.07 6.92
N ARG A 199 -14.20 19.90 6.32
CA ARG A 199 -13.70 18.61 6.88
C ARG A 199 -12.18 18.53 6.83
N VAL A 200 -11.56 18.95 5.73
CA VAL A 200 -10.10 19.02 5.59
C VAL A 200 -9.49 20.01 6.61
N ALA A 201 -10.13 21.16 6.80
CA ALA A 201 -9.65 22.18 7.76
C ALA A 201 -9.68 21.74 9.24
N GLU A 202 -10.42 20.68 9.58
CA GLU A 202 -10.43 20.10 10.93
C GLU A 202 -9.27 19.12 11.19
N ALA A 203 -8.59 18.65 10.12
CA ALA A 203 -7.63 17.55 10.20
C ALA A 203 -6.33 17.96 10.88
N ASP A 204 -5.95 17.24 11.94
CA ASP A 204 -4.59 17.23 12.47
C ASP A 204 -3.71 16.33 11.60
N ILE A 205 -4.32 15.27 11.04
CA ILE A 205 -3.70 14.33 10.13
C ILE A 205 -4.63 14.18 8.93
N LEU A 206 -4.15 14.53 7.74
CA LEU A 206 -4.86 14.38 6.48
C LEU A 206 -4.25 13.27 5.65
N ILE A 207 -5.09 12.32 5.20
CA ILE A 207 -4.72 11.31 4.21
C ILE A 207 -5.51 11.59 2.93
N ALA A 208 -4.83 11.95 1.86
CA ALA A 208 -5.41 12.13 0.53
C ALA A 208 -5.23 10.86 -0.32
N ALA A 209 -6.32 10.27 -0.80
CA ALA A 209 -6.34 8.99 -1.50
C ALA A 209 -7.52 8.88 -2.48
N VAL A 210 -7.62 9.83 -3.42
CA VAL A 210 -8.74 9.95 -4.35
C VAL A 210 -8.37 9.77 -5.83
N GLY A 211 -7.07 9.83 -6.16
CA GLY A 211 -6.58 9.72 -7.53
C GLY A 211 -7.07 10.87 -8.42
N ARG A 212 -7.15 12.09 -7.87
CA ARG A 212 -7.55 13.30 -8.58
C ARG A 212 -6.54 14.40 -8.33
N PRO A 213 -5.83 14.86 -9.37
CA PRO A 213 -4.73 15.81 -9.21
C PRO A 213 -5.23 17.09 -8.51
N GLU A 214 -4.50 17.49 -7.45
CA GLU A 214 -4.70 18.73 -6.71
C GLU A 214 -6.14 19.02 -6.27
N LEU A 215 -6.96 17.96 -6.08
CA LEU A 215 -8.34 18.12 -5.59
C LEU A 215 -8.37 18.84 -4.24
N ILE A 216 -7.41 18.56 -3.38
CA ILE A 216 -7.29 19.15 -2.05
C ILE A 216 -6.43 20.40 -2.14
N GLN A 217 -7.09 21.54 -2.01
CA GLN A 217 -6.42 22.83 -2.10
C GLN A 217 -5.59 23.10 -0.85
N GLY A 218 -4.37 23.65 -1.02
CA GLY A 218 -3.48 23.95 0.07
C GLY A 218 -4.07 24.89 1.12
N VAL A 219 -4.92 25.82 0.70
CA VAL A 219 -5.60 26.78 1.60
C VAL A 219 -6.59 26.10 2.57
N TRP A 220 -7.03 24.87 2.31
CA TRP A 220 -7.90 24.12 3.21
C TRP A 220 -7.11 23.46 4.35
N ILE A 221 -5.79 23.28 4.18
CA ILE A 221 -4.96 22.59 5.18
C ILE A 221 -4.93 23.38 6.48
N LYS A 222 -5.23 22.69 7.58
CA LYS A 222 -5.08 23.25 8.92
C LYS A 222 -3.61 23.60 9.18
N PRO A 223 -3.30 24.80 9.67
CA PRO A 223 -1.93 25.15 10.03
C PRO A 223 -1.35 24.15 11.05
N GLY A 224 -0.17 23.62 10.73
CA GLY A 224 0.50 22.63 11.57
C GLY A 224 0.05 21.17 11.37
N ALA A 225 -0.85 20.87 10.45
CA ALA A 225 -1.28 19.51 10.18
C ALA A 225 -0.16 18.64 9.56
N THR A 226 -0.28 17.33 9.73
CA THR A 226 0.46 16.33 8.96
C THR A 226 -0.34 15.94 7.73
N VAL A 227 0.26 16.05 6.54
CA VAL A 227 -0.38 15.76 5.26
C VAL A 227 0.30 14.58 4.58
N ILE A 228 -0.45 13.50 4.40
CA ILE A 228 -0.04 12.32 3.65
C ILE A 228 -0.78 12.32 2.32
N ASP A 229 -0.08 12.56 1.24
CA ASP A 229 -0.60 12.45 -0.12
C ASP A 229 -0.24 11.08 -0.70
N ALA A 230 -1.23 10.23 -0.85
CA ALA A 230 -1.13 8.90 -1.46
C ALA A 230 -1.66 8.88 -2.91
N GLY A 231 -2.03 10.05 -3.45
CA GLY A 231 -2.41 10.18 -4.85
C GLY A 231 -1.19 10.01 -5.78
N TYR A 232 -1.43 9.40 -6.93
CA TYR A 232 -0.43 9.35 -8.00
C TYR A 232 -1.13 9.57 -9.33
N ASN A 233 -0.88 10.73 -9.93
CA ASN A 233 -1.53 11.16 -11.16
C ASN A 233 -0.49 11.41 -12.26
N PRO A 234 -0.86 11.46 -13.55
CA PRO A 234 0.06 11.79 -14.64
C PRO A 234 0.84 13.07 -14.36
N GLY A 235 2.13 13.07 -14.70
CA GLY A 235 3.02 14.20 -14.44
C GLY A 235 3.63 14.23 -13.03
N ASN A 236 3.50 13.15 -12.25
CA ASN A 236 3.93 13.07 -10.85
C ASN A 236 3.24 14.12 -9.96
N VAL A 237 1.95 14.31 -10.18
CA VAL A 237 1.12 15.23 -9.40
C VAL A 237 0.33 14.43 -8.36
N GLY A 238 0.27 14.93 -7.12
CA GLY A 238 -0.51 14.35 -6.03
C GLY A 238 -1.98 14.75 -6.06
N ASP A 239 -2.71 14.28 -5.05
CA ASP A 239 -4.10 14.67 -4.81
C ASP A 239 -4.19 16.02 -4.06
N VAL A 240 -3.07 16.50 -3.52
CA VAL A 240 -2.95 17.75 -2.74
C VAL A 240 -2.18 18.79 -3.55
N GLU A 241 -2.64 20.04 -3.54
CA GLU A 241 -1.90 21.20 -4.04
C GLU A 241 -0.65 21.44 -3.17
N PHE A 242 0.46 20.79 -3.56
CA PHE A 242 1.65 20.61 -2.72
C PHE A 242 2.24 21.92 -2.22
N THR A 243 2.47 22.90 -3.12
CA THR A 243 3.17 24.13 -2.77
C THR A 243 2.45 24.92 -1.68
N ALA A 244 1.16 25.16 -1.88
CA ALA A 244 0.35 25.90 -0.91
C ALA A 244 0.10 25.08 0.38
N ALA A 245 -0.01 23.75 0.29
CA ALA A 245 -0.11 22.88 1.45
C ALA A 245 1.16 22.89 2.30
N ALA A 246 2.34 22.87 1.67
CA ALA A 246 3.64 22.91 2.35
C ALA A 246 3.90 24.21 3.12
N GLU A 247 3.25 25.31 2.76
CA GLU A 247 3.32 26.56 3.53
C GLU A 247 2.54 26.50 4.84
N ARG A 248 1.61 25.57 4.98
CA ARG A 248 0.67 25.47 6.10
C ARG A 248 0.91 24.24 6.98
N ALA A 249 1.23 23.10 6.40
CA ALA A 249 1.49 21.86 7.10
C ALA A 249 2.76 21.93 7.97
N ALA A 250 2.82 21.11 9.01
CA ALA A 250 4.08 20.83 9.74
C ALA A 250 4.88 19.74 9.03
N LEU A 251 4.20 18.71 8.54
CA LEU A 251 4.76 17.56 7.84
C LEU A 251 3.98 17.31 6.56
N ILE A 252 4.67 16.96 5.47
CA ILE A 252 4.03 16.62 4.19
C ILE A 252 4.85 15.58 3.42
N THR A 253 4.17 14.61 2.79
CA THR A 253 4.82 13.66 1.87
C THR A 253 4.99 14.29 0.48
N PRO A 254 6.16 14.14 -0.17
CA PRO A 254 6.37 14.60 -1.53
C PRO A 254 5.82 13.59 -2.56
N ILE A 255 5.56 14.05 -3.77
CA ILE A 255 5.31 13.20 -4.93
C ILE A 255 6.22 13.65 -6.08
N PRO A 256 7.09 12.75 -6.57
CA PRO A 256 7.39 11.40 -6.07
C PRO A 256 8.22 11.38 -4.77
N GLY A 257 8.37 10.19 -4.15
CA GLY A 257 9.29 9.97 -3.04
C GLY A 257 8.65 9.86 -1.65
N GLY A 258 7.35 10.07 -1.54
CA GLY A 258 6.59 9.89 -0.30
C GLY A 258 6.06 8.46 -0.12
N VAL A 259 4.74 8.27 -0.30
CA VAL A 259 4.05 6.99 -0.02
C VAL A 259 4.44 5.85 -0.98
N GLY A 260 4.63 6.14 -2.28
CA GLY A 260 4.87 5.11 -3.29
C GLY A 260 6.05 4.17 -3.01
N PRO A 261 7.25 4.65 -2.66
CA PRO A 261 8.39 3.79 -2.30
C PRO A 261 8.08 2.87 -1.13
N MET A 262 7.34 3.34 -0.13
CA MET A 262 6.95 2.56 1.04
C MET A 262 6.03 1.38 0.70
N THR A 263 5.12 1.54 -0.27
CA THR A 263 4.25 0.45 -0.72
C THR A 263 5.05 -0.77 -1.17
N ILE A 264 6.10 -0.55 -1.96
CA ILE A 264 6.94 -1.63 -2.47
C ILE A 264 7.77 -2.24 -1.33
N ALA A 265 8.33 -1.43 -0.45
CA ALA A 265 9.13 -1.91 0.66
C ALA A 265 8.29 -2.78 1.63
N VAL A 266 7.05 -2.38 1.93
CA VAL A 266 6.12 -3.17 2.75
C VAL A 266 5.74 -4.48 2.07
N LEU A 267 5.44 -4.47 0.76
CA LEU A 267 5.14 -5.68 0.00
C LEU A 267 6.27 -6.72 0.11
N LEU A 268 7.52 -6.31 -0.05
CA LEU A 268 8.66 -7.21 0.02
C LEU A 268 8.91 -7.69 1.46
N ALA A 269 8.75 -6.83 2.45
CA ALA A 269 8.84 -7.22 3.85
C ALA A 269 7.77 -8.28 4.20
N GLN A 270 6.51 -8.05 3.81
CA GLN A 270 5.42 -9.01 4.02
C GLN A 270 5.61 -10.31 3.24
N THR A 271 6.31 -10.30 2.09
CA THR A 271 6.67 -11.54 1.38
C THR A 271 7.66 -12.39 2.19
N VAL A 272 8.63 -11.75 2.85
CA VAL A 272 9.54 -12.46 3.75
C VAL A 272 8.81 -12.94 5.00
N ASP A 273 7.94 -12.11 5.60
CA ASP A 273 7.08 -12.50 6.74
C ASP A 273 6.27 -13.75 6.41
N ALA A 274 5.66 -13.82 5.21
CA ALA A 274 4.91 -14.98 4.74
C ALA A 274 5.78 -16.24 4.61
N ALA A 275 6.99 -16.09 4.05
CA ALA A 275 7.93 -17.20 3.90
C ALA A 275 8.34 -17.79 5.28
N GLU A 276 8.68 -16.94 6.23
CA GLU A 276 9.04 -17.33 7.60
C GLU A 276 7.87 -18.02 8.33
N THR A 277 6.65 -17.43 8.24
CA THR A 277 5.46 -17.96 8.93
C THR A 277 5.02 -19.30 8.36
N SER A 278 5.13 -19.52 7.05
CA SER A 278 4.70 -20.78 6.42
C SER A 278 5.54 -21.99 6.86
N ARG A 279 6.73 -21.78 7.41
CA ARG A 279 7.66 -22.84 7.87
C ARG A 279 7.57 -23.12 9.36
N HIS A 280 6.94 -22.24 10.12
CA HIS A 280 6.69 -22.40 11.55
C HIS A 280 5.18 -22.27 11.83
N PRO A 281 4.32 -23.23 11.36
CA PRO A 281 2.92 -23.19 11.71
C PRO A 281 2.79 -23.32 13.23
N THR A 282 2.24 -22.28 13.87
CA THR A 282 1.92 -22.26 15.32
C THR A 282 0.77 -23.19 15.63
#